data_9b8cb2219d746e5a082e9772860c4e27
#
_entry.id   9b8cb2219d746e5a082e9772860c4e27
#
_cell.length_a   1.000
_cell.length_b   1.000
_cell.length_c   1.000
_cell.angle_alpha   90.00
_cell.angle_beta   90.00
_cell.angle_gamma   90.00
#
_symmetry.space_group_name_H-M   'P 1'
#
loop_
_entity.id
_entity.type
_entity.pdbx_description
1 polymer ?
#
loop_
_entity_poly.entity_id
_entity_poly.type
_entity_poly.pdbx_seq_one_letter_code
_entity_poly.pdbx_strand_id
1 'polypeptide(L)'
;SPADITTRKLEHLWPGTLALVTLRLERTDGIDLNAMMAEFREAAVREQTAKNNAEEEGTFYLSVYNYFGTFPEDKSAAIKYRDRVLLDAVASGKRILLDFDRVESSPHSFLNALLATPIKRLGMAAYKRIKIVSAKPDIRERIDFILEDNTSGEGLDL
;
A
#
# COMPACT_ATOMS: atom_id res chain seq x y z
N SER A 1 -11.52 -34.43 -19.62
CA SER A 1 -10.62 -34.15 -18.54
C SER A 1 -11.00 -32.88 -17.85
N PRO A 2 -10.71 -32.73 -16.60
CA PRO A 2 -11.02 -31.51 -15.89
C PRO A 2 -10.36 -30.28 -16.50
N ALA A 3 -9.23 -30.46 -17.08
CA ALA A 3 -8.54 -29.36 -17.72
C ALA A 3 -9.31 -28.81 -18.90
N ASP A 4 -9.95 -29.68 -19.63
CA ASP A 4 -10.72 -29.26 -20.80
C ASP A 4 -11.92 -28.45 -20.40
N ILE A 5 -12.53 -28.81 -19.32
CA ILE A 5 -13.67 -28.08 -18.84
C ILE A 5 -13.31 -26.67 -18.44
N THR A 6 -12.22 -26.54 -17.77
CA THR A 6 -11.75 -25.24 -17.32
C THR A 6 -11.44 -24.33 -18.49
N THR A 7 -10.83 -24.87 -19.50
CA THR A 7 -10.43 -24.08 -20.65
C THR A 7 -11.60 -23.46 -21.34
N ARG A 8 -12.69 -24.19 -21.45
CA ARG A 8 -13.82 -23.65 -22.16
C ARG A 8 -14.43 -22.46 -21.52
N LYS A 9 -14.36 -22.37 -20.24
CA LYS A 9 -15.00 -21.26 -19.59
C LYS A 9 -14.30 -19.98 -19.72
N LEU A 10 -13.08 -20.02 -20.06
CA LEU A 10 -12.30 -18.78 -20.10
C LEU A 10 -12.64 -17.91 -21.29
N GLU A 11 -13.41 -18.43 -22.22
CA GLU A 11 -13.75 -17.61 -23.34
C GLU A 11 -14.53 -16.40 -23.02
N HIS A 12 -15.20 -16.46 -21.97
CA HIS A 12 -16.07 -15.45 -21.70
C HIS A 12 -15.67 -14.47 -20.82
N LEU A 13 -14.85 -14.09 -20.62
CA LEU A 13 -14.68 -13.54 -19.85
C LEU A 13 -14.20 -12.70 -19.25
N TRP A 14 -13.84 -12.56 -18.44
CA TRP A 14 -13.50 -11.73 -17.56
C TRP A 14 -12.14 -11.48 -17.65
N PRO A 15 -11.70 -10.34 -17.78
CA PRO A 15 -10.38 -10.00 -17.93
C PRO A 15 -9.61 -10.49 -16.83
N GLY A 16 -8.91 -11.27 -17.07
CA GLY A 16 -7.87 -11.45 -16.37
C GLY A 16 -7.56 -12.14 -15.21
N THR A 17 -8.30 -12.21 -14.33
CA THR A 17 -7.91 -12.62 -13.06
C THR A 17 -8.11 -14.03 -12.73
N LEU A 18 -8.90 -14.70 -13.48
CA LEU A 18 -9.24 -16.02 -13.11
C LEU A 18 -8.18 -17.04 -13.23
N ALA A 19 -7.25 -16.80 -14.10
CA ALA A 19 -6.22 -17.77 -14.36
C ALA A 19 -5.38 -18.13 -13.15
N LEU A 20 -5.38 -17.25 -12.18
CA LEU A 20 -4.55 -17.49 -11.04
C LEU A 20 -5.04 -18.56 -10.11
N VAL A 21 -6.32 -18.86 -10.22
CA VAL A 21 -6.90 -19.67 -9.21
C VAL A 21 -6.71 -21.15 -9.39
N THR A 22 -6.50 -21.56 -10.59
CA THR A 22 -6.57 -22.96 -10.87
C THR A 22 -5.34 -23.75 -10.56
N LEU A 23 -4.30 -23.06 -10.24
CA LEU A 23 -3.11 -23.71 -10.13
C LEU A 23 -2.98 -24.50 -8.96
N ARG A 24 -2.40 -25.30 -8.67
CA ARG A 24 -1.93 -25.92 -7.44
C ARG A 24 -3.00 -26.53 -6.57
N LEU A 25 -4.21 -26.66 -7.03
CA LEU A 25 -5.22 -27.24 -6.19
C LEU A 25 -4.93 -28.67 -5.80
N GLU A 26 -4.29 -29.39 -6.65
CA GLU A 26 -3.96 -30.76 -6.32
C GLU A 26 -2.85 -30.88 -5.28
N ARG A 27 -2.29 -29.76 -4.90
CA ARG A 27 -1.20 -29.81 -3.95
C ARG A 27 -1.57 -29.25 -2.61
N THR A 28 -2.78 -29.39 -2.25
CA THR A 28 -3.26 -28.76 -1.05
C THR A 28 -3.04 -29.57 0.22
N ASP A 29 -2.27 -30.60 0.16
CA ASP A 29 -1.98 -31.39 1.35
C ASP A 29 -1.38 -30.49 2.42
N GLY A 30 -2.01 -30.44 3.53
CA GLY A 30 -1.53 -29.60 4.62
C GLY A 30 -1.89 -28.14 4.52
N ILE A 31 -2.59 -27.73 3.48
CA ILE A 31 -3.03 -26.37 3.32
C ILE A 31 -4.53 -26.30 3.43
N ASP A 32 -5.03 -25.47 4.31
CA ASP A 32 -6.44 -25.26 4.42
C ASP A 32 -6.86 -24.16 3.46
N LEU A 33 -7.34 -24.54 2.32
CA LEU A 33 -7.74 -23.61 1.28
C LEU A 33 -8.88 -22.69 1.72
N ASN A 34 -9.82 -23.22 2.49
CA ASN A 34 -10.93 -22.42 2.98
C ASN A 34 -10.46 -21.35 3.95
N ALA A 35 -9.52 -21.69 4.81
CA ALA A 35 -8.94 -20.72 5.73
C ALA A 35 -8.19 -19.63 4.98
N MET A 36 -7.44 -19.99 3.95
CA MET A 36 -6.75 -19.02 3.12
C MET A 36 -7.71 -18.08 2.42
N MET A 37 -8.76 -18.62 1.87
CA MET A 37 -9.76 -17.82 1.16
C MET A 37 -10.50 -16.89 2.11
N ALA A 38 -10.78 -17.34 3.31
CA ALA A 38 -11.41 -16.51 4.32
C ALA A 38 -10.50 -15.35 4.71
N GLU A 39 -9.23 -15.64 4.89
CA GLU A 39 -8.24 -14.63 5.24
C GLU A 39 -8.12 -13.56 4.17
N PHE A 40 -8.07 -13.97 2.90
CA PHE A 40 -8.04 -13.02 1.79
C PHE A 40 -9.28 -12.16 1.75
N ARG A 41 -10.45 -12.75 1.99
CA ARG A 41 -11.69 -11.99 2.00
C ARG A 41 -11.72 -10.96 3.12
N GLU A 42 -11.31 -11.35 4.30
CA GLU A 42 -11.27 -10.43 5.42
C GLU A 42 -10.33 -9.26 5.17
N ALA A 43 -9.17 -9.56 4.59
CA ALA A 43 -8.21 -8.53 4.25
C ALA A 43 -8.78 -7.55 3.22
N ALA A 44 -9.44 -8.08 2.20
CA ALA A 44 -10.05 -7.24 1.16
C ALA A 44 -11.16 -6.37 1.72
N VAL A 45 -11.97 -6.92 2.60
CA VAL A 45 -13.06 -6.17 3.22
C VAL A 45 -12.50 -5.05 4.12
N ARG A 46 -11.51 -5.36 4.92
CA ARG A 46 -10.89 -4.36 5.79
C ARG A 46 -10.31 -3.21 4.97
N GLU A 47 -9.62 -3.54 3.91
CA GLU A 47 -9.04 -2.54 3.06
C GLU A 47 -10.09 -1.67 2.38
N GLN A 48 -11.12 -2.30 1.83
CA GLN A 48 -12.19 -1.56 1.17
C GLN A 48 -12.93 -0.66 2.16
N THR A 49 -13.15 -1.15 3.37
CA THR A 49 -13.80 -0.34 4.40
C THR A 49 -12.94 0.85 4.79
N ALA A 50 -11.65 0.62 4.99
CA ALA A 50 -10.73 1.70 5.32
C ALA A 50 -10.66 2.74 4.22
N LYS A 51 -10.63 2.28 2.98
CA LYS A 51 -10.60 3.17 1.82
C LYS A 51 -11.86 4.01 1.72
N ASN A 52 -13.02 3.37 1.88
CA ASN A 52 -14.30 4.07 1.80
C ASN A 52 -14.41 5.12 2.91
N ASN A 53 -14.03 4.76 4.12
CA ASN A 53 -14.07 5.69 5.24
C ASN A 53 -13.12 6.88 5.00
N ALA A 54 -11.95 6.61 4.46
CA ALA A 54 -10.98 7.65 4.17
C ALA A 54 -11.52 8.61 3.10
N GLU A 55 -12.12 8.07 2.06
CA GLU A 55 -12.68 8.88 0.99
C GLU A 55 -13.79 9.79 1.50
N GLU A 56 -14.64 9.28 2.37
CA GLU A 56 -15.71 10.08 2.96
C GLU A 56 -15.17 11.23 3.80
N GLU A 57 -14.01 11.05 4.40
CA GLU A 57 -13.39 12.09 5.21
C GLU A 57 -12.47 13.02 4.43
N GLY A 58 -12.41 12.86 3.12
CA GLY A 58 -11.47 13.64 2.31
C GLY A 58 -10.02 13.21 2.52
N THR A 59 -9.82 11.93 2.73
CA THR A 59 -8.51 11.34 3.00
C THR A 59 -8.12 10.41 1.85
N PHE A 60 -6.87 10.49 1.45
CA PHE A 60 -6.31 9.55 0.48
C PHE A 60 -5.74 8.35 1.24
N TYR A 61 -6.21 7.16 0.92
CA TYR A 61 -5.78 5.93 1.56
C TYR A 61 -4.84 5.14 0.66
N LEU A 62 -3.71 4.71 1.19
CA LEU A 62 -2.80 3.82 0.50
C LEU A 62 -2.46 2.63 1.37
N SER A 63 -2.76 1.43 0.88
CA SER A 63 -2.21 0.21 1.46
C SER A 63 -0.85 -0.05 0.81
N VAL A 64 0.20 0.14 1.56
CA VAL A 64 1.56 -0.06 1.05
C VAL A 64 1.79 -1.51 0.65
N TYR A 65 1.25 -2.44 1.44
CA TYR A 65 1.35 -3.86 1.12
C TYR A 65 0.70 -4.20 -0.22
N ASN A 66 -0.49 -3.70 -0.46
CA ASN A 66 -1.19 -4.05 -1.69
C ASN A 66 -0.55 -3.47 -2.93
N TYR A 67 0.11 -2.36 -2.78
CA TYR A 67 0.74 -1.72 -3.93
C TYR A 67 2.18 -2.15 -4.13
N PHE A 68 2.93 -2.33 -3.05
CA PHE A 68 4.37 -2.59 -3.11
C PHE A 68 4.81 -3.93 -2.53
N GLY A 69 3.92 -4.67 -1.88
CA GLY A 69 4.22 -5.99 -1.32
C GLY A 69 4.71 -5.97 0.11
N THR A 70 5.13 -7.14 0.57
CA THR A 70 5.57 -7.37 1.95
C THR A 70 6.89 -6.66 2.27
N PHE A 71 7.76 -6.56 1.26
CA PHE A 71 9.08 -5.94 1.41
C PHE A 71 9.27 -4.84 0.38
N PRO A 72 8.61 -3.70 0.55
CA PRO A 72 8.75 -2.61 -0.41
C PRO A 72 10.20 -2.09 -0.42
N GLU A 73 10.85 -2.21 -1.55
CA GLU A 73 12.26 -1.78 -1.68
C GLU A 73 12.59 -1.12 -3.01
N ASP A 74 11.68 -1.13 -3.97
CA ASP A 74 11.92 -0.57 -5.28
C ASP A 74 11.75 0.95 -5.28
N LYS A 75 12.86 1.66 -5.25
CA LYS A 75 12.86 3.11 -5.25
C LYS A 75 12.20 3.70 -6.49
N SER A 76 12.40 3.08 -7.64
CA SER A 76 11.81 3.57 -8.89
C SER A 76 10.30 3.49 -8.85
N ALA A 77 9.76 2.41 -8.30
CA ALA A 77 8.32 2.27 -8.13
C ALA A 77 7.78 3.31 -7.15
N ALA A 78 8.51 3.56 -6.08
CA ALA A 78 8.13 4.58 -5.10
C ALA A 78 8.07 5.97 -5.74
N ILE A 79 9.07 6.31 -6.52
CA ILE A 79 9.13 7.61 -7.19
C ILE A 79 7.99 7.78 -8.19
N LYS A 80 7.72 6.75 -8.97
CA LYS A 80 6.62 6.80 -9.93
C LYS A 80 5.27 6.99 -9.24
N TYR A 81 5.05 6.24 -8.18
CA TYR A 81 3.81 6.35 -7.44
C TYR A 81 3.68 7.72 -6.79
N ARG A 82 4.75 8.20 -6.18
CA ARG A 82 4.79 9.52 -5.59
C ARG A 82 4.40 10.59 -6.60
N ASP A 83 5.04 10.57 -7.76
CA ASP A 83 4.84 11.62 -8.77
C ASP A 83 3.47 11.57 -9.43
N ARG A 84 2.96 10.36 -9.64
CA ARG A 84 1.68 10.21 -10.35
C ARG A 84 0.46 10.29 -9.46
N VAL A 85 0.57 9.86 -8.23
CA VAL A 85 -0.60 9.70 -7.37
C VAL A 85 -0.48 10.49 -6.08
N LEU A 86 0.60 10.33 -5.37
CA LEU A 86 0.73 10.88 -4.02
C LEU A 86 0.80 12.40 -4.03
N LEU A 87 1.57 12.97 -4.94
CA LEU A 87 1.67 14.42 -5.03
C LEU A 87 0.37 15.08 -5.48
N ASP A 88 -0.42 14.40 -6.30
CA ASP A 88 -1.73 14.90 -6.67
C ASP A 88 -2.65 14.93 -5.44
N ALA A 89 -2.62 13.91 -4.61
CA ALA A 89 -3.41 13.89 -3.39
C ALA A 89 -2.99 15.02 -2.44
N VAL A 90 -1.70 15.26 -2.33
CA VAL A 90 -1.17 16.36 -1.52
C VAL A 90 -1.65 17.71 -2.07
N ALA A 91 -1.54 17.89 -3.39
CA ALA A 91 -1.97 19.15 -4.03
C ALA A 91 -3.47 19.38 -3.91
N SER A 92 -4.25 18.31 -3.85
CA SER A 92 -5.70 18.40 -3.70
C SER A 92 -6.15 18.76 -2.29
N GLY A 93 -5.23 18.87 -1.35
CA GLY A 93 -5.56 19.19 0.02
C GLY A 93 -6.03 18.02 0.86
N LYS A 94 -5.91 16.81 0.35
CA LYS A 94 -6.35 15.63 1.09
C LYS A 94 -5.37 15.25 2.18
N ARG A 95 -5.90 14.62 3.20
CA ARG A 95 -5.05 13.95 4.19
C ARG A 95 -4.54 12.67 3.57
N ILE A 96 -3.38 12.23 3.99
CA ILE A 96 -2.77 11.02 3.47
C ILE A 96 -2.74 9.98 4.58
N LEU A 97 -3.37 8.85 4.36
CA LEU A 97 -3.35 7.74 5.31
C LEU A 97 -2.56 6.60 4.69
N LEU A 98 -1.42 6.29 5.27
CA LEU A 98 -0.55 5.22 4.81
C LEU A 98 -0.69 4.02 5.75
N ASP A 99 -1.16 2.91 5.19
CA ASP A 99 -1.37 1.70 5.95
C ASP A 99 -0.25 0.71 5.65
N PHE A 100 0.52 0.38 6.67
CA PHE A 100 1.63 -0.55 6.57
C PHE A 100 1.28 -1.94 7.10
N ASP A 101 0.00 -2.25 7.24
CA ASP A 101 -0.41 -3.59 7.63
C ASP A 101 0.16 -4.61 6.65
N ARG A 102 0.74 -5.69 7.17
CA ARG A 102 1.40 -6.75 6.42
C ARG A 102 2.76 -6.41 5.82
N VAL A 103 3.20 -5.19 5.92
CA VAL A 103 4.56 -4.83 5.50
C VAL A 103 5.52 -5.27 6.59
N GLU A 104 6.41 -6.19 6.25
CA GLU A 104 7.36 -6.75 7.21
C GLU A 104 8.56 -5.86 7.41
N SER A 105 9.09 -5.33 6.35
CA SER A 105 10.28 -4.48 6.40
C SER A 105 10.33 -3.61 5.16
N SER A 106 10.91 -2.43 5.31
CA SER A 106 11.12 -1.54 4.18
C SER A 106 12.37 -0.69 4.46
N PRO A 107 13.30 -0.61 3.52
CA PRO A 107 14.51 0.15 3.76
C PRO A 107 14.24 1.65 3.76
N HIS A 108 15.11 2.37 4.44
CA HIS A 108 15.03 3.84 4.50
C HIS A 108 14.99 4.46 3.10
N SER A 109 15.76 3.91 2.16
CA SER A 109 15.82 4.44 0.80
C SER A 109 14.47 4.41 0.08
N PHE A 110 13.69 3.36 0.27
CA PHE A 110 12.36 3.29 -0.31
C PHE A 110 11.42 4.30 0.35
N LEU A 111 11.42 4.32 1.67
CA LEU A 111 10.53 5.21 2.42
C LEU A 111 10.86 6.68 2.13
N ASN A 112 12.13 7.00 2.06
CA ASN A 112 12.57 8.34 1.71
C ASN A 112 12.16 8.72 0.29
N ALA A 113 12.32 7.81 -0.66
CA ALA A 113 11.90 8.05 -2.04
C ALA A 113 10.41 8.32 -2.16
N LEU A 114 9.61 7.63 -1.36
CA LEU A 114 8.17 7.79 -1.38
C LEU A 114 7.70 9.06 -0.67
N LEU A 115 8.29 9.38 0.46
CA LEU A 115 7.74 10.36 1.40
C LEU A 115 8.45 11.70 1.47
N ALA A 116 9.73 11.76 1.13
CA ALA A 116 10.49 12.99 1.33
C ALA A 116 9.90 14.19 0.60
N THR A 117 9.57 14.03 -0.67
CA THR A 117 9.01 15.14 -1.46
C THR A 117 7.64 15.59 -0.97
N PRO A 118 6.68 14.70 -0.70
CA PRO A 118 5.41 15.11 -0.12
C PRO A 118 5.59 15.84 1.22
N ILE A 119 6.48 15.35 2.06
CA ILE A 119 6.74 15.97 3.36
C ILE A 119 7.31 17.37 3.18
N LYS A 120 8.26 17.53 2.28
CA LYS A 120 8.83 18.84 2.01
C LYS A 120 7.80 19.84 1.51
N ARG A 121 6.89 19.38 0.68
CA ARG A 121 5.82 20.25 0.16
C ARG A 121 4.85 20.67 1.24
N LEU A 122 4.59 19.79 2.19
CA LEU A 122 3.68 20.10 3.28
C LEU A 122 4.34 20.86 4.43
N GLY A 123 5.65 20.72 4.56
CA GLY A 123 6.36 21.31 5.68
C GLY A 123 5.82 20.79 7.01
N MET A 124 5.66 21.66 7.98
CA MET A 124 5.17 21.26 9.30
C MET A 124 3.75 20.68 9.26
N ALA A 125 2.98 21.01 8.23
CA ALA A 125 1.64 20.42 8.08
C ALA A 125 1.69 18.92 7.82
N ALA A 126 2.84 18.38 7.42
CA ALA A 126 2.99 16.95 7.21
C ALA A 126 2.62 16.14 8.45
N TYR A 127 2.93 16.64 9.63
CA TYR A 127 2.59 15.95 10.88
C TYR A 127 1.08 15.79 11.08
N LYS A 128 0.29 16.68 10.52
CA LYS A 128 -1.16 16.60 10.63
C LYS A 128 -1.79 15.92 9.43
N ARG A 129 -1.18 16.08 8.27
CA ARG A 129 -1.79 15.61 7.03
C ARG A 129 -1.39 14.21 6.62
N ILE A 130 -0.24 13.72 7.12
CA ILE A 130 0.20 12.37 6.83
C ILE A 130 0.05 11.54 8.08
N LYS A 131 -0.75 10.49 7.99
CA LYS A 131 -0.98 9.58 9.08
C LYS A 131 -0.47 8.20 8.71
N ILE A 132 0.26 7.59 9.62
CA ILE A 132 0.84 6.27 9.42
C ILE A 132 0.14 5.31 10.38
N VAL A 133 -0.38 4.22 9.87
CA VAL A 133 -1.02 3.21 10.70
C VAL A 133 -0.43 1.84 10.45
N SER A 134 -0.50 1.00 11.46
CA SER A 134 -0.08 -0.41 11.39
C SER A 134 1.37 -0.63 10.99
N ALA A 135 2.23 0.36 11.17
CA ALA A 135 3.64 0.23 10.85
C ALA A 135 4.38 -0.46 12.00
N LYS A 136 5.29 -1.35 11.66
CA LYS A 136 6.17 -1.97 12.66
C LYS A 136 7.09 -0.91 13.26
N PRO A 137 7.60 -1.13 14.48
CA PRO A 137 8.40 -0.12 15.15
C PRO A 137 9.60 0.37 14.35
N ASP A 138 10.30 -0.50 13.65
CA ASP A 138 11.45 -0.12 12.85
C ASP A 138 11.07 0.73 11.63
N ILE A 139 9.94 0.41 11.00
CA ILE A 139 9.42 1.19 9.89
C ILE A 139 8.97 2.56 10.39
N ARG A 140 8.28 2.58 11.52
CA ARG A 140 7.81 3.82 12.12
C ARG A 140 8.97 4.75 12.47
N GLU A 141 10.02 4.19 13.03
CA GLU A 141 11.20 4.96 13.37
C GLU A 141 11.84 5.60 12.15
N ARG A 142 11.93 4.85 11.05
CA ARG A 142 12.48 5.38 9.80
C ARG A 142 11.61 6.50 9.24
N ILE A 143 10.31 6.33 9.31
CA ILE A 143 9.37 7.36 8.84
C ILE A 143 9.47 8.61 9.71
N ASP A 144 9.54 8.45 11.02
CA ASP A 144 9.68 9.58 11.93
C ASP A 144 10.96 10.36 11.65
N PHE A 145 12.03 9.63 11.35
CA PHE A 145 13.29 10.26 10.96
C PHE A 145 13.13 11.06 9.66
N ILE A 146 12.44 10.51 8.68
CA ILE A 146 12.23 11.20 7.41
C ILE A 146 11.38 12.46 7.61
N LEU A 147 10.35 12.35 8.44
CA LEU A 147 9.53 13.52 8.79
C LEU A 147 10.36 14.61 9.42
N GLU A 148 11.14 14.26 10.41
CA GLU A 148 11.97 15.22 11.11
C GLU A 148 13.03 15.84 10.20
N ASP A 149 13.71 15.02 9.41
CA ASP A 149 14.75 15.46 8.51
C ASP A 149 14.25 16.45 7.44
N ASN A 150 13.05 16.19 6.94
CA ASN A 150 12.49 17.01 5.85
C ASN A 150 11.67 18.21 6.32
N THR A 151 11.36 18.28 7.59
CA THR A 151 10.64 19.43 8.15
C THR A 151 11.55 20.38 8.91
N SER A 152 12.57 19.85 9.58
CA SER A 152 13.47 20.69 10.36
C SER A 152 14.32 21.60 9.48
N GLY A 153 14.60 21.16 8.25
CA GLY A 153 15.36 21.99 7.31
C GLY A 153 14.68 23.32 6.99
N GLU A 154 13.37 23.32 6.91
CA GLU A 154 12.64 24.55 6.65
C GLU A 154 12.72 25.51 7.82
N GLY A 155 12.68 24.99 9.03
CA GLY A 155 12.78 25.82 10.20
C GLY A 155 14.11 26.52 10.34
N LEU A 156 15.15 25.90 9.79
CA LEU A 156 16.49 26.47 9.90
C LEU A 156 16.75 27.59 8.89
N ASP A 157 16.00 27.63 7.84
CA ASP A 157 16.18 28.63 6.80
C ASP A 157 15.63 29.98 7.20
N LEU A 158 15.06 30.04 8.32
CA LEU A 158 14.61 31.30 8.85
C LEU A 158 15.74 32.03 9.57
#